data_6dbe5070f7405f823c12c219f89c6e45
#
_entry.id   6dbe5070f7405f823c12c219f89c6e45
#
_cell.length_a   1.000
_cell.length_b   1.000
_cell.length_c   1.000
_cell.angle_alpha   90.00
_cell.angle_beta   90.00
_cell.angle_gamma   90.00
#
_symmetry.space_group_name_H-M   'P 1'
#
loop_
_entity.id
_entity.type
_entity.pdbx_description
1 polymer ?
#
loop_
_entity_poly.entity_id
_entity_poly.type
_entity_poly.pdbx_seq_one_letter_code
_entity_poly.pdbx_strand_id
1 'polypeptide(L)'
;MIVEVADRPAFAYTGGKPFDPALPLVVFVHGASHDHSVWIMQSRYLAHHGYSVLAVDLPGHGRSAGEPLATVAELADWVLALVVAVRQGVDASAPAAPVYLVGHSMGSLIALEAAGRPAGGATARVPLAGLVLVATAVPMKVSDALLEAADHDEARAFDMINVWSYSGLTHLPGMPGPGFSVFVQNRRLMERQRAGVLATDFRACNAYADGIDRARNCQLPVLLLLGGADQMTPVKATRALTAALPRSETVVIDGAGHAVMHEQPDRVLAALKSWLGSR
;
A
#
# COMPACT_ATOMS: atom_id res chain seq x y z
N MET A 1 -2.66 16.67 4.49
CA MET A 1 -3.98 17.33 4.35
C MET A 1 -5.05 16.49 5.01
N ILE A 2 -6.19 17.10 5.33
CA ILE A 2 -7.39 16.38 5.77
C ILE A 2 -8.46 16.57 4.69
N VAL A 3 -9.17 15.50 4.37
CA VAL A 3 -10.23 15.46 3.34
C VAL A 3 -11.44 14.73 3.94
N GLU A 4 -12.63 15.22 3.66
CA GLU A 4 -13.86 14.51 4.06
C GLU A 4 -14.15 13.37 3.07
N VAL A 5 -14.21 12.13 3.58
CA VAL A 5 -14.56 10.93 2.81
C VAL A 5 -15.67 10.20 3.56
N ALA A 6 -16.83 10.02 2.93
CA ALA A 6 -18.00 9.41 3.55
C ALA A 6 -18.34 10.03 4.93
N ASP A 7 -18.38 11.37 4.99
CA ASP A 7 -18.69 12.19 6.16
C ASP A 7 -17.71 11.97 7.35
N ARG A 8 -16.47 11.59 7.06
CA ARG A 8 -15.43 11.42 8.07
C ARG A 8 -14.10 12.02 7.61
N PRO A 9 -13.34 12.66 8.51
CA PRO A 9 -12.02 13.19 8.18
C PRO A 9 -11.02 12.07 7.90
N ALA A 10 -10.45 12.11 6.70
CA ALA A 10 -9.39 11.25 6.20
C ALA A 10 -8.08 12.02 6.10
N PHE A 11 -7.00 11.45 6.61
CA PHE A 11 -5.68 12.05 6.53
C PHE A 11 -4.89 11.49 5.34
N ALA A 12 -4.24 12.39 4.59
CA ALA A 12 -3.25 12.03 3.59
C ALA A 12 -2.02 12.94 3.71
N TYR A 13 -0.84 12.34 3.74
CA TYR A 13 0.42 13.07 3.65
C TYR A 13 0.76 13.36 2.19
N THR A 14 1.06 14.62 1.88
CA THR A 14 1.25 15.11 0.50
C THR A 14 2.72 15.22 0.10
N GLY A 15 3.61 14.49 0.79
CA GLY A 15 5.04 14.55 0.50
C GLY A 15 5.72 15.86 0.91
N GLY A 16 5.05 16.71 1.70
CA GLY A 16 5.56 18.02 2.12
C GLY A 16 5.32 19.14 1.12
N LYS A 17 4.50 18.90 0.10
CA LYS A 17 4.04 19.90 -0.87
C LYS A 17 2.52 20.03 -0.87
N PRO A 18 1.93 21.17 -1.22
CA PRO A 18 0.51 21.27 -1.49
C PRO A 18 0.07 20.30 -2.59
N PHE A 19 -1.14 19.77 -2.48
CA PHE A 19 -1.76 19.00 -3.56
C PHE A 19 -1.99 19.89 -4.78
N ASP A 20 -1.56 19.43 -5.95
CA ASP A 20 -1.76 20.09 -7.24
C ASP A 20 -2.53 19.15 -8.17
N PRO A 21 -3.80 19.44 -8.51
CA PRO A 21 -4.63 18.59 -9.34
C PRO A 21 -4.17 18.49 -10.80
N ALA A 22 -3.30 19.38 -11.26
CA ALA A 22 -2.76 19.38 -12.62
C ALA A 22 -1.63 18.36 -12.82
N LEU A 23 -1.02 17.91 -11.71
CA LEU A 23 0.07 16.92 -11.77
C LEU A 23 -0.46 15.47 -11.73
N PRO A 24 0.25 14.51 -12.35
CA PRO A 24 -0.03 13.09 -12.14
C PRO A 24 -0.06 12.75 -10.65
N LEU A 25 -1.10 12.04 -10.21
CA LEU A 25 -1.33 11.71 -8.81
C LEU A 25 -0.82 10.32 -8.49
N VAL A 26 0.03 10.20 -7.45
CA VAL A 26 0.44 8.91 -6.88
C VAL A 26 -0.19 8.75 -5.50
N VAL A 27 -1.05 7.74 -5.35
CA VAL A 27 -1.68 7.39 -4.07
C VAL A 27 -0.96 6.18 -3.47
N PHE A 28 -0.36 6.37 -2.32
CA PHE A 28 0.30 5.32 -1.55
C PHE A 28 -0.65 4.76 -0.50
N VAL A 29 -0.84 3.44 -0.54
CA VAL A 29 -1.70 2.69 0.38
C VAL A 29 -0.84 1.74 1.21
N HIS A 30 -0.89 1.89 2.53
CA HIS A 30 -0.08 1.10 3.46
C HIS A 30 -0.61 -0.32 3.66
N GLY A 31 0.18 -1.18 4.31
CA GLY A 31 -0.18 -2.53 4.74
C GLY A 31 -0.93 -2.57 6.07
N ALA A 32 -1.25 -3.78 6.54
CA ALA A 32 -1.95 -4.02 7.80
C ALA A 32 -1.23 -3.36 8.98
N SER A 33 -2.01 -2.74 9.88
CA SER A 33 -1.55 -2.06 11.11
C SER A 33 -0.44 -1.00 10.89
N HIS A 34 -0.40 -0.39 9.72
CA HIS A 34 0.54 0.69 9.39
C HIS A 34 -0.18 2.03 9.19
N ASP A 35 0.55 3.06 8.74
CA ASP A 35 0.03 4.36 8.35
C ASP A 35 0.88 4.96 7.21
N HIS A 36 0.57 6.19 6.78
CA HIS A 36 1.28 6.90 5.71
C HIS A 36 2.80 6.97 5.88
N SER A 37 3.30 6.90 7.12
CA SER A 37 4.72 7.12 7.39
C SER A 37 5.65 6.05 6.81
N VAL A 38 5.13 4.86 6.49
CA VAL A 38 5.90 3.82 5.78
C VAL A 38 6.36 4.27 4.39
N TRP A 39 5.71 5.29 3.84
CA TRP A 39 5.99 5.83 2.51
C TRP A 39 6.75 7.15 2.52
N ILE A 40 7.29 7.57 3.68
CA ILE A 40 7.86 8.91 3.85
C ILE A 40 8.94 9.24 2.82
N MET A 41 9.83 8.29 2.50
CA MET A 41 10.94 8.50 1.56
C MET A 41 10.42 8.65 0.14
N GLN A 42 9.56 7.71 -0.30
CA GLN A 42 9.03 7.66 -1.65
C GLN A 42 8.08 8.83 -1.94
N SER A 43 7.18 9.12 -0.99
CA SER A 43 6.21 10.21 -1.13
C SER A 43 6.87 11.58 -1.20
N ARG A 44 7.86 11.85 -0.33
CA ARG A 44 8.61 13.12 -0.37
C ARG A 44 9.36 13.29 -1.69
N TYR A 45 10.04 12.24 -2.13
CA TYR A 45 10.79 12.32 -3.38
C TYR A 45 9.86 12.65 -4.55
N LEU A 46 8.79 11.87 -4.75
CA LEU A 46 7.89 12.07 -5.89
C LEU A 46 7.17 13.42 -5.87
N ALA A 47 6.77 13.91 -4.68
CA ALA A 47 6.16 15.23 -4.54
C ALA A 47 7.08 16.37 -4.98
N HIS A 48 8.41 16.19 -4.88
CA HIS A 48 9.40 17.17 -5.33
C HIS A 48 9.90 16.93 -6.76
N HIS A 49 9.35 15.91 -7.46
CA HIS A 49 9.80 15.51 -8.80
C HIS A 49 8.63 15.36 -9.79
N GLY A 50 7.65 16.27 -9.73
CA GLY A 50 6.61 16.39 -10.75
C GLY A 50 5.34 15.58 -10.53
N TYR A 51 5.10 15.07 -9.32
CA TYR A 51 3.88 14.35 -8.96
C TYR A 51 3.14 15.04 -7.82
N SER A 52 1.82 15.01 -7.85
CA SER A 52 1.01 15.13 -6.64
C SER A 52 0.98 13.79 -5.92
N VAL A 53 1.04 13.83 -4.59
CA VAL A 53 1.16 12.60 -3.78
C VAL A 53 0.13 12.61 -2.66
N LEU A 54 -0.46 11.45 -2.42
CA LEU A 54 -1.29 11.15 -1.25
C LEU A 54 -0.81 9.84 -0.63
N ALA A 55 -0.01 9.90 0.44
CA ALA A 55 0.20 8.73 1.29
C ALA A 55 -0.91 8.74 2.36
N VAL A 56 -1.85 7.81 2.23
CA VAL A 56 -3.10 7.84 3.00
C VAL A 56 -2.96 7.10 4.32
N ASP A 57 -3.71 7.53 5.32
CA ASP A 57 -4.08 6.68 6.46
C ASP A 57 -5.46 6.10 6.17
N LEU A 58 -5.56 4.78 6.13
CA LEU A 58 -6.85 4.10 5.93
C LEU A 58 -7.81 4.36 7.11
N PRO A 59 -9.13 4.19 6.95
CA PRO A 59 -10.07 4.32 8.07
C PRO A 59 -9.64 3.50 9.28
N GLY A 60 -9.65 4.12 10.45
CA GLY A 60 -9.20 3.47 11.68
C GLY A 60 -7.70 3.47 11.93
N HIS A 61 -6.89 3.92 10.97
CA HIS A 61 -5.44 3.95 11.06
C HIS A 61 -4.90 5.38 11.23
N GLY A 62 -3.75 5.49 11.87
CA GLY A 62 -2.98 6.70 11.99
C GLY A 62 -3.82 7.90 12.43
N ARG A 63 -4.03 8.86 11.54
CA ARG A 63 -4.74 10.12 11.76
C ARG A 63 -6.13 10.17 11.10
N SER A 64 -6.52 9.12 10.37
CA SER A 64 -7.85 9.02 9.77
C SER A 64 -8.88 8.58 10.80
N ALA A 65 -10.05 9.19 10.74
CA ALA A 65 -11.16 8.87 11.63
C ALA A 65 -11.91 7.60 11.17
N GLY A 66 -12.80 7.13 12.05
CA GLY A 66 -13.65 5.98 11.79
C GLY A 66 -13.10 4.67 12.36
N GLU A 67 -13.84 3.60 12.13
CA GLU A 67 -13.43 2.24 12.43
C GLU A 67 -12.69 1.65 11.23
N PRO A 68 -11.79 0.66 11.44
CA PRO A 68 -11.19 -0.07 10.33
C PRO A 68 -12.28 -0.77 9.51
N LEU A 69 -12.14 -0.72 8.19
CA LEU A 69 -13.09 -1.38 7.30
C LEU A 69 -12.81 -2.88 7.22
N ALA A 70 -13.86 -3.67 7.16
CA ALA A 70 -13.77 -5.12 7.33
C ALA A 70 -13.34 -5.89 6.08
N THR A 71 -13.40 -5.28 4.90
CA THR A 71 -13.12 -5.96 3.63
C THR A 71 -12.22 -5.15 2.72
N VAL A 72 -11.43 -5.85 1.90
CA VAL A 72 -10.60 -5.23 0.84
C VAL A 72 -11.47 -4.44 -0.14
N ALA A 73 -12.70 -4.89 -0.39
CA ALA A 73 -13.64 -4.21 -1.27
C ALA A 73 -14.06 -2.83 -0.73
N GLU A 74 -14.42 -2.74 0.55
CA GLU A 74 -14.75 -1.48 1.20
C GLU A 74 -13.55 -0.52 1.25
N LEU A 75 -12.36 -1.05 1.53
CA LEU A 75 -11.12 -0.27 1.53
C LEU A 75 -10.82 0.30 0.12
N ALA A 76 -11.05 -0.47 -0.93
CA ALA A 76 -10.90 -0.01 -2.31
C ALA A 76 -11.92 1.09 -2.66
N ASP A 77 -13.18 0.94 -2.26
CA ASP A 77 -14.21 1.97 -2.43
C ASP A 77 -13.80 3.26 -1.72
N TRP A 78 -13.27 3.16 -0.51
CA TRP A 78 -12.82 4.30 0.25
C TRP A 78 -11.63 5.02 -0.43
N VAL A 79 -10.63 4.28 -0.93
CA VAL A 79 -9.48 4.88 -1.65
C VAL A 79 -9.96 5.61 -2.90
N LEU A 80 -10.88 5.03 -3.68
CA LEU A 80 -11.46 5.69 -4.85
C LEU A 80 -12.27 6.92 -4.47
N ALA A 81 -13.06 6.86 -3.40
CA ALA A 81 -13.82 8.00 -2.89
C ALA A 81 -12.90 9.13 -2.42
N LEU A 82 -11.78 8.81 -1.76
CA LEU A 82 -10.77 9.81 -1.39
C LEU A 82 -10.23 10.54 -2.63
N VAL A 83 -9.86 9.80 -3.69
CA VAL A 83 -9.36 10.41 -4.93
C VAL A 83 -10.41 11.32 -5.57
N VAL A 84 -11.67 10.91 -5.55
CA VAL A 84 -12.77 11.77 -6.02
C VAL A 84 -12.89 13.02 -5.15
N ALA A 85 -12.85 12.89 -3.84
CA ALA A 85 -13.00 13.99 -2.88
C ALA A 85 -11.88 15.04 -3.02
N VAL A 86 -10.62 14.65 -3.18
CA VAL A 86 -9.50 15.58 -3.34
C VAL A 86 -9.55 16.34 -4.67
N ARG A 87 -10.32 15.86 -5.63
CA ARG A 87 -10.53 16.49 -6.94
C ARG A 87 -11.83 17.30 -7.03
N GLN A 88 -12.61 17.37 -5.97
CA GLN A 88 -13.79 18.23 -5.93
C GLN A 88 -13.39 19.70 -6.10
N GLY A 89 -14.07 20.42 -6.98
CA GLY A 89 -13.76 21.82 -7.30
C GLY A 89 -12.66 22.03 -8.34
N VAL A 90 -12.06 20.97 -8.87
CA VAL A 90 -11.18 21.06 -10.05
C VAL A 90 -12.03 21.27 -11.29
N ASP A 91 -11.57 22.15 -12.19
CA ASP A 91 -12.26 22.42 -13.45
C ASP A 91 -12.48 21.13 -14.26
N ALA A 92 -13.74 20.75 -14.41
CA ALA A 92 -14.13 19.54 -15.15
C ALA A 92 -13.85 19.63 -16.66
N SER A 93 -13.53 20.82 -17.20
CA SER A 93 -13.16 21.00 -18.61
C SER A 93 -11.71 20.64 -18.91
N ALA A 94 -10.83 20.61 -17.89
CA ALA A 94 -9.44 20.19 -18.05
C ALA A 94 -9.34 18.65 -18.07
N PRO A 95 -8.45 18.07 -18.92
CA PRO A 95 -8.18 16.64 -18.86
C PRO A 95 -7.73 16.22 -17.45
N ALA A 96 -8.39 15.21 -16.89
CA ALA A 96 -8.03 14.73 -15.55
C ALA A 96 -6.62 14.10 -15.57
N ALA A 97 -5.73 14.61 -14.72
CA ALA A 97 -4.40 14.05 -14.58
C ALA A 97 -4.45 12.56 -14.16
N PRO A 98 -3.55 11.70 -14.69
CA PRO A 98 -3.56 10.26 -14.42
C PRO A 98 -3.33 9.95 -12.94
N VAL A 99 -3.91 8.85 -12.46
CA VAL A 99 -3.78 8.36 -11.08
C VAL A 99 -3.06 7.02 -11.08
N TYR A 100 -2.04 6.91 -10.26
CA TYR A 100 -1.32 5.67 -9.99
C TYR A 100 -1.55 5.23 -8.55
N LEU A 101 -1.92 3.97 -8.33
CA LEU A 101 -2.04 3.39 -7.00
C LEU A 101 -0.78 2.59 -6.69
N VAL A 102 -0.17 2.86 -5.55
CA VAL A 102 1.00 2.14 -5.04
C VAL A 102 0.61 1.53 -3.70
N GLY A 103 0.42 0.22 -3.67
CA GLY A 103 -0.03 -0.49 -2.46
C GLY A 103 1.02 -1.46 -1.95
N HIS A 104 1.25 -1.47 -0.63
CA HIS A 104 2.10 -2.44 0.06
C HIS A 104 1.26 -3.48 0.78
N SER A 105 1.60 -4.78 0.64
CA SER A 105 0.94 -5.86 1.37
C SER A 105 -0.60 -5.79 1.23
N MET A 106 -1.38 -5.64 2.30
CA MET A 106 -2.82 -5.37 2.24
C MET A 106 -3.17 -4.25 1.24
N GLY A 107 -2.41 -3.16 1.25
CA GLY A 107 -2.60 -2.05 0.31
C GLY A 107 -2.49 -2.47 -1.16
N SER A 108 -1.72 -3.51 -1.47
CA SER A 108 -1.61 -4.07 -2.82
C SER A 108 -2.90 -4.77 -3.26
N LEU A 109 -3.57 -5.47 -2.33
CA LEU A 109 -4.89 -6.07 -2.59
C LEU A 109 -5.94 -4.99 -2.84
N ILE A 110 -5.89 -3.91 -2.04
CA ILE A 110 -6.79 -2.75 -2.19
C ILE A 110 -6.62 -2.10 -3.56
N ALA A 111 -5.37 -1.86 -3.98
CA ALA A 111 -5.07 -1.29 -5.30
C ALA A 111 -5.53 -2.20 -6.45
N LEU A 112 -5.29 -3.51 -6.33
CA LEU A 112 -5.73 -4.51 -7.31
C LEU A 112 -7.26 -4.58 -7.39
N GLU A 113 -7.94 -4.60 -6.24
CA GLU A 113 -9.40 -4.60 -6.16
C GLU A 113 -9.97 -3.34 -6.83
N ALA A 114 -9.43 -2.16 -6.53
CA ALA A 114 -9.89 -0.90 -7.12
C ALA A 114 -9.80 -0.88 -8.64
N ALA A 115 -8.72 -1.44 -9.21
CA ALA A 115 -8.44 -1.38 -10.64
C ALA A 115 -9.05 -2.53 -11.45
N GLY A 116 -9.25 -3.69 -10.85
CA GLY A 116 -9.77 -4.89 -11.53
C GLY A 116 -11.29 -5.03 -11.49
N ARG A 117 -12.01 -4.06 -10.94
CA ARG A 117 -13.49 -4.06 -10.96
C ARG A 117 -14.04 -3.78 -12.35
N PRO A 118 -15.22 -4.30 -12.67
CA PRO A 118 -15.94 -3.89 -13.88
C PRO A 118 -16.10 -2.38 -13.96
N ALA A 119 -16.01 -1.83 -15.16
CA ALA A 119 -16.18 -0.39 -15.37
C ALA A 119 -17.56 0.05 -14.87
N GLY A 120 -17.59 0.99 -13.92
CA GLY A 120 -18.82 1.52 -13.34
C GLY A 120 -18.59 2.19 -11.98
N GLY A 121 -19.57 2.90 -11.46
CA GLY A 121 -19.54 3.50 -10.12
C GLY A 121 -18.35 4.44 -9.87
N ALA A 122 -17.72 4.31 -8.70
CA ALA A 122 -16.59 5.15 -8.29
C ALA A 122 -15.35 4.96 -9.18
N THR A 123 -15.11 3.75 -9.69
CA THR A 123 -13.97 3.45 -10.59
C THR A 123 -14.04 4.26 -11.88
N ALA A 124 -15.23 4.47 -12.44
CA ALA A 124 -15.41 5.26 -13.68
C ALA A 124 -15.07 6.74 -13.50
N ARG A 125 -15.02 7.25 -12.27
CA ARG A 125 -14.71 8.64 -11.94
C ARG A 125 -13.23 8.92 -11.69
N VAL A 126 -12.43 7.87 -11.56
CA VAL A 126 -11.00 7.98 -11.26
C VAL A 126 -10.20 7.54 -12.49
N PRO A 127 -9.39 8.41 -13.12
CA PRO A 127 -8.59 8.08 -14.28
C PRO A 127 -7.36 7.23 -13.87
N LEU A 128 -7.59 5.99 -13.43
CA LEU A 128 -6.51 5.07 -13.07
C LEU A 128 -5.65 4.78 -14.31
N ALA A 129 -4.34 5.00 -14.19
CA ALA A 129 -3.37 4.84 -15.26
C ALA A 129 -2.38 3.70 -15.02
N GLY A 130 -2.25 3.22 -13.79
CA GLY A 130 -1.38 2.09 -13.47
C GLY A 130 -1.33 1.75 -11.99
N LEU A 131 -0.75 0.57 -11.70
CA LEU A 131 -0.62 0.03 -10.34
C LEU A 131 0.83 -0.34 -10.04
N VAL A 132 1.24 -0.16 -8.80
CA VAL A 132 2.43 -0.78 -8.24
C VAL A 132 2.03 -1.62 -7.03
N LEU A 133 2.25 -2.92 -7.12
CA LEU A 133 1.93 -3.90 -6.08
C LEU A 133 3.23 -4.30 -5.37
N VAL A 134 3.42 -3.78 -4.17
CA VAL A 134 4.66 -3.95 -3.39
C VAL A 134 4.47 -5.04 -2.36
N ALA A 135 5.36 -6.03 -2.34
CA ALA A 135 5.33 -7.16 -1.41
C ALA A 135 3.92 -7.80 -1.35
N THR A 136 3.48 -8.34 -2.47
CA THR A 136 2.11 -8.82 -2.71
C THR A 136 2.02 -10.34 -2.85
N ALA A 137 0.85 -10.90 -2.61
CA ALA A 137 0.48 -12.27 -2.96
C ALA A 137 -1.03 -12.36 -3.17
N VAL A 138 -1.48 -13.27 -4.03
CA VAL A 138 -2.91 -13.60 -4.21
C VAL A 138 -3.04 -15.12 -4.39
N PRO A 139 -3.78 -15.79 -3.49
CA PRO A 139 -4.38 -15.28 -2.25
C PRO A 139 -3.32 -14.84 -1.22
N MET A 140 -3.67 -13.85 -0.38
CA MET A 140 -2.82 -13.41 0.74
C MET A 140 -3.32 -14.06 2.03
N LYS A 141 -2.91 -15.29 2.24
CA LYS A 141 -3.30 -16.07 3.43
C LYS A 141 -2.47 -15.68 4.64
N VAL A 142 -3.15 -15.43 5.75
CA VAL A 142 -2.54 -15.20 7.06
C VAL A 142 -2.56 -16.52 7.82
N SER A 143 -1.45 -16.88 8.46
CA SER A 143 -1.38 -18.12 9.23
C SER A 143 -2.31 -18.08 10.45
N ASP A 144 -2.88 -19.23 10.84
CA ASP A 144 -3.77 -19.33 12.00
C ASP A 144 -3.09 -18.81 13.28
N ALA A 145 -1.80 -19.12 13.47
CA ALA A 145 -1.05 -18.63 14.63
C ALA A 145 -0.92 -17.11 14.66
N LEU A 146 -0.83 -16.43 13.51
CA LEU A 146 -0.76 -14.98 13.44
C LEU A 146 -2.14 -14.34 13.61
N LEU A 147 -3.20 -14.98 13.09
CA LEU A 147 -4.59 -14.56 13.33
C LEU A 147 -4.95 -14.65 14.81
N GLU A 148 -4.63 -15.79 15.45
CA GLU A 148 -4.86 -15.99 16.89
C GLU A 148 -4.09 -14.95 17.72
N ALA A 149 -2.82 -14.70 17.39
CA ALA A 149 -2.04 -13.69 18.09
C ALA A 149 -2.63 -12.29 17.90
N ALA A 150 -3.07 -11.93 16.69
CA ALA A 150 -3.69 -10.64 16.43
C ALA A 150 -5.00 -10.44 17.22
N ASP A 151 -5.73 -11.52 17.52
CA ASP A 151 -6.97 -11.47 18.28
C ASP A 151 -6.78 -11.41 19.79
N HIS A 152 -5.74 -12.07 20.32
CA HIS A 152 -5.62 -12.33 21.76
C HIS A 152 -4.33 -11.82 22.39
N ASP A 153 -3.28 -11.54 21.57
CA ASP A 153 -1.95 -11.08 22.00
C ASP A 153 -1.29 -10.25 20.89
N GLU A 154 -1.81 -9.03 20.67
CA GLU A 154 -1.27 -8.13 19.62
C GLU A 154 0.24 -7.90 19.75
N ALA A 155 0.75 -7.87 20.99
CA ALA A 155 2.18 -7.68 21.23
C ALA A 155 3.00 -8.81 20.59
N ARG A 156 2.56 -10.04 20.77
CA ARG A 156 3.16 -11.22 20.12
C ARG A 156 2.98 -11.18 18.61
N ALA A 157 1.82 -10.76 18.11
CA ALA A 157 1.60 -10.62 16.68
C ALA A 157 2.57 -9.61 16.05
N PHE A 158 2.81 -8.47 16.69
CA PHE A 158 3.79 -7.48 16.23
C PHE A 158 5.22 -8.03 16.20
N ASP A 159 5.61 -8.84 17.18
CA ASP A 159 6.92 -9.51 17.18
C ASP A 159 7.05 -10.51 16.01
N MET A 160 6.02 -11.31 15.77
CA MET A 160 5.98 -12.25 14.65
C MET A 160 6.07 -11.51 13.30
N ILE A 161 5.30 -10.42 13.13
CA ILE A 161 5.35 -9.58 11.93
C ILE A 161 6.76 -9.02 11.72
N ASN A 162 7.37 -8.48 12.77
CA ASN A 162 8.71 -7.94 12.68
C ASN A 162 9.75 -8.98 12.25
N VAL A 163 9.69 -10.18 12.83
CA VAL A 163 10.63 -11.26 12.49
C VAL A 163 10.48 -11.67 11.02
N TRP A 164 9.27 -11.73 10.50
CA TRP A 164 9.00 -12.20 9.13
C TRP A 164 9.07 -11.13 8.06
N SER A 165 8.92 -9.86 8.46
CA SER A 165 8.90 -8.73 7.51
C SER A 165 10.29 -8.26 7.11
N TYR A 166 11.30 -8.51 7.93
CA TYR A 166 12.66 -8.05 7.65
C TYR A 166 13.58 -9.19 7.28
N SER A 167 14.49 -8.92 6.35
CA SER A 167 15.53 -9.88 5.96
C SER A 167 16.51 -10.13 7.09
N GLY A 168 17.17 -11.30 7.08
CA GLY A 168 18.20 -11.64 8.05
C GLY A 168 19.34 -10.62 8.13
N LEU A 169 19.62 -9.90 7.05
CA LEU A 169 20.64 -8.84 7.01
C LEU A 169 20.25 -7.63 7.86
N THR A 170 18.96 -7.30 7.94
CA THR A 170 18.44 -6.18 8.75
C THR A 170 18.49 -6.47 10.25
N HIS A 171 18.54 -7.74 10.63
CA HIS A 171 18.71 -8.16 12.03
C HIS A 171 20.17 -8.11 12.51
N LEU A 172 21.14 -7.93 11.62
CA LEU A 172 22.55 -7.88 11.99
C LEU A 172 22.91 -6.53 12.65
N PRO A 173 23.83 -6.51 13.64
CA PRO A 173 24.41 -5.27 14.12
C PRO A 173 25.19 -4.57 13.01
N GLY A 174 24.87 -3.33 12.72
CA GLY A 174 25.55 -2.58 11.63
C GLY A 174 24.66 -1.53 10.98
N MET A 175 23.53 -1.20 11.58
CA MET A 175 22.70 -0.09 11.17
C MET A 175 23.51 1.22 11.17
N PRO A 176 23.23 2.16 10.22
CA PRO A 176 24.08 3.32 9.95
C PRO A 176 24.18 4.35 11.07
N GLY A 177 23.56 4.13 12.23
CA GLY A 177 23.67 5.03 13.38
C GLY A 177 23.31 4.37 14.70
N PRO A 178 23.97 4.76 15.81
CA PRO A 178 23.59 4.31 17.15
C PRO A 178 22.15 4.69 17.48
N GLY A 179 21.37 3.76 18.01
CA GLY A 179 19.98 4.00 18.41
C GLY A 179 18.95 4.04 17.26
N PHE A 180 19.38 3.88 16.01
CA PHE A 180 18.45 3.76 14.88
C PHE A 180 18.23 2.29 14.53
N SER A 181 16.97 1.85 14.57
CA SER A 181 16.57 0.51 14.17
C SER A 181 15.22 0.56 13.45
N VAL A 182 15.20 0.17 12.19
CA VAL A 182 13.94 0.08 11.40
C VAL A 182 12.99 -0.95 12.04
N PHE A 183 13.53 -1.99 12.65
CA PHE A 183 12.79 -2.99 13.38
C PHE A 183 12.02 -2.41 14.58
N VAL A 184 12.72 -1.61 15.41
CA VAL A 184 12.08 -0.91 16.54
C VAL A 184 11.06 0.13 16.04
N GLN A 185 11.39 0.85 14.98
CA GLN A 185 10.47 1.84 14.41
C GLN A 185 9.19 1.18 13.88
N ASN A 186 9.30 0.05 13.17
CA ASN A 186 8.15 -0.69 12.70
C ASN A 186 7.27 -1.19 13.86
N ARG A 187 7.90 -1.73 14.90
CA ARG A 187 7.18 -2.13 16.13
C ARG A 187 6.40 -0.95 16.72
N ARG A 188 7.06 0.20 16.91
CA ARG A 188 6.42 1.42 17.44
C ARG A 188 5.32 1.95 16.54
N LEU A 189 5.43 1.79 15.24
CA LEU A 189 4.40 2.17 14.28
C LEU A 189 3.14 1.34 14.46
N MET A 190 3.28 0.03 14.59
CA MET A 190 2.15 -0.88 14.84
C MET A 190 1.51 -0.63 16.23
N GLU A 191 2.32 -0.43 17.27
CA GLU A 191 1.85 -0.12 18.63
C GLU A 191 1.06 1.19 18.73
N ARG A 192 1.21 2.11 17.80
CA ARG A 192 0.43 3.38 17.75
C ARG A 192 -0.97 3.20 17.20
N GLN A 193 -1.22 2.10 16.51
CA GLN A 193 -2.56 1.83 15.99
C GLN A 193 -3.51 1.46 17.14
N ARG A 194 -4.81 1.63 16.91
CA ARG A 194 -5.80 1.24 17.89
C ARG A 194 -5.87 -0.28 18.02
N ALA A 195 -6.15 -0.77 19.22
CA ALA A 195 -6.35 -2.20 19.45
C ALA A 195 -7.44 -2.77 18.53
N GLY A 196 -7.20 -3.97 17.99
CA GLY A 196 -8.10 -4.67 17.08
C GLY A 196 -8.00 -4.27 15.61
N VAL A 197 -7.25 -3.21 15.27
CA VAL A 197 -6.99 -2.83 13.87
C VAL A 197 -6.28 -3.94 13.13
N LEU A 198 -5.19 -4.49 13.71
CA LEU A 198 -4.44 -5.58 13.10
C LEU A 198 -5.30 -6.80 12.80
N ALA A 199 -6.12 -7.22 13.76
CA ALA A 199 -7.00 -8.37 13.61
C ALA A 199 -8.02 -8.16 12.46
N THR A 200 -8.59 -6.95 12.36
CA THR A 200 -9.52 -6.60 11.28
C THR A 200 -8.83 -6.66 9.92
N ASP A 201 -7.65 -6.07 9.79
CA ASP A 201 -6.88 -6.04 8.56
C ASP A 201 -6.50 -7.46 8.09
N PHE A 202 -6.03 -8.29 9.01
CA PHE A 202 -5.65 -9.66 8.67
C PHE A 202 -6.85 -10.52 8.26
N ARG A 203 -8.01 -10.32 8.90
CA ARG A 203 -9.24 -10.99 8.46
C ARG A 203 -9.65 -10.53 7.05
N ALA A 204 -9.54 -9.23 6.76
CA ALA A 204 -9.83 -8.70 5.42
C ALA A 204 -8.91 -9.32 4.36
N CYS A 205 -7.59 -9.40 4.63
CA CYS A 205 -6.63 -10.05 3.74
C CYS A 205 -6.93 -11.53 3.54
N ASN A 206 -7.17 -12.26 4.64
CA ASN A 206 -7.38 -13.72 4.62
C ASN A 206 -8.68 -14.12 3.93
N ALA A 207 -9.72 -13.27 4.02
CA ALA A 207 -11.03 -13.50 3.39
C ALA A 207 -11.07 -13.08 1.91
N TYR A 208 -10.10 -12.30 1.43
CA TYR A 208 -10.11 -11.79 0.06
C TYR A 208 -9.88 -12.91 -0.97
N ALA A 209 -10.91 -13.24 -1.74
CA ALA A 209 -10.91 -14.35 -2.69
C ALA A 209 -10.84 -13.89 -4.16
N ASP A 210 -11.30 -12.68 -4.48
CA ASP A 210 -11.53 -12.23 -5.86
C ASP A 210 -10.25 -11.79 -6.61
N GLY A 211 -9.10 -11.76 -5.95
CA GLY A 211 -7.90 -11.12 -6.46
C GLY A 211 -7.39 -11.64 -7.81
N ILE A 212 -7.53 -12.93 -8.11
CA ILE A 212 -7.14 -13.49 -9.43
C ILE A 212 -8.09 -13.03 -10.54
N ASP A 213 -9.37 -12.94 -10.26
CA ASP A 213 -10.35 -12.45 -11.24
C ASP A 213 -10.18 -10.93 -11.47
N ARG A 214 -9.88 -10.17 -10.40
CA ARG A 214 -9.49 -8.75 -10.52
C ARG A 214 -8.23 -8.59 -11.36
N ALA A 215 -7.23 -9.45 -11.18
CA ALA A 215 -6.02 -9.43 -11.99
C ALA A 215 -6.28 -9.66 -13.47
N ARG A 216 -7.11 -10.65 -13.83
CA ARG A 216 -7.52 -10.92 -15.22
C ARG A 216 -8.24 -9.74 -15.86
N ASN A 217 -9.06 -9.04 -15.08
CA ASN A 217 -9.83 -7.89 -15.55
C ASN A 217 -9.03 -6.59 -15.63
N CYS A 218 -7.88 -6.52 -14.94
CA CYS A 218 -7.05 -5.32 -14.90
C CYS A 218 -6.28 -5.15 -16.21
N GLN A 219 -6.68 -4.17 -17.02
CA GLN A 219 -6.03 -3.84 -18.30
C GLN A 219 -4.95 -2.77 -18.15
N LEU A 220 -4.75 -2.25 -16.96
CA LEU A 220 -3.74 -1.23 -16.67
C LEU A 220 -2.33 -1.84 -16.64
N PRO A 221 -1.29 -1.06 -16.90
CA PRO A 221 0.08 -1.48 -16.62
C PRO A 221 0.27 -1.69 -15.11
N VAL A 222 0.93 -2.78 -14.73
CA VAL A 222 1.18 -3.16 -13.34
C VAL A 222 2.66 -3.44 -13.12
N LEU A 223 3.25 -2.83 -12.10
CA LEU A 223 4.56 -3.20 -11.57
C LEU A 223 4.38 -4.05 -10.32
N LEU A 224 4.93 -5.26 -10.31
CA LEU A 224 5.14 -6.03 -9.07
C LEU A 224 6.56 -5.71 -8.55
N LEU A 225 6.66 -5.20 -7.34
CA LEU A 225 7.92 -4.86 -6.69
C LEU A 225 8.07 -5.72 -5.44
N LEU A 226 8.97 -6.70 -5.48
CA LEU A 226 9.02 -7.81 -4.53
C LEU A 226 10.35 -7.86 -3.80
N GLY A 227 10.32 -8.23 -2.52
CA GLY A 227 11.52 -8.57 -1.76
C GLY A 227 11.97 -10.01 -2.02
N GLY A 228 13.25 -10.21 -2.38
CA GLY A 228 13.79 -11.53 -2.67
C GLY A 228 13.86 -12.46 -1.45
N ALA A 229 13.91 -11.89 -0.24
CA ALA A 229 13.93 -12.60 1.04
C ALA A 229 12.61 -12.47 1.83
N ASP A 230 11.52 -12.04 1.18
CA ASP A 230 10.21 -11.86 1.80
C ASP A 230 9.63 -13.20 2.28
N GLN A 231 9.39 -13.31 3.59
CA GLN A 231 8.82 -14.51 4.22
C GLN A 231 7.28 -14.41 4.39
N MET A 232 6.72 -13.20 4.36
CA MET A 232 5.27 -12.97 4.45
C MET A 232 4.58 -13.25 3.12
N THR A 233 5.11 -12.67 2.02
CA THR A 233 4.60 -12.86 0.66
C THR A 233 5.75 -13.23 -0.28
N PRO A 234 6.27 -14.46 -0.17
CA PRO A 234 7.45 -14.88 -0.94
C PRO A 234 7.20 -14.81 -2.44
N VAL A 235 8.24 -14.49 -3.22
CA VAL A 235 8.16 -14.30 -4.68
C VAL A 235 7.39 -15.44 -5.39
N LYS A 236 7.55 -16.68 -4.93
CA LYS A 236 6.82 -17.83 -5.49
C LYS A 236 5.28 -17.71 -5.36
N ALA A 237 4.80 -17.00 -4.35
CA ALA A 237 3.35 -16.82 -4.12
C ALA A 237 2.71 -15.84 -5.12
N THR A 238 3.51 -15.08 -5.87
CA THR A 238 3.00 -14.15 -6.89
C THR A 238 2.75 -14.81 -8.25
N ARG A 239 3.14 -16.07 -8.46
CA ARG A 239 3.10 -16.73 -9.77
C ARG A 239 1.71 -16.72 -10.41
N ALA A 240 0.67 -17.06 -9.65
CA ALA A 240 -0.70 -17.04 -10.15
C ALA A 240 -1.18 -15.62 -10.50
N LEU A 241 -0.82 -14.65 -9.67
CA LEU A 241 -1.12 -13.24 -9.90
C LEU A 241 -0.43 -12.71 -11.16
N THR A 242 0.87 -12.95 -11.31
CA THR A 242 1.65 -12.52 -12.49
C THR A 242 1.11 -13.16 -13.78
N ALA A 243 0.73 -14.44 -13.72
CA ALA A 243 0.14 -15.14 -14.88
C ALA A 243 -1.27 -14.60 -15.25
N ALA A 244 -2.00 -14.05 -14.28
CA ALA A 244 -3.33 -13.49 -14.50
C ALA A 244 -3.32 -12.05 -15.01
N LEU A 245 -2.26 -11.28 -14.72
CA LEU A 245 -2.11 -9.88 -15.11
C LEU A 245 -1.64 -9.77 -16.57
N PRO A 246 -2.41 -9.18 -17.50
CA PRO A 246 -2.05 -9.16 -18.93
C PRO A 246 -0.90 -8.19 -19.25
N ARG A 247 -0.64 -7.19 -18.40
CA ARG A 247 0.34 -6.13 -18.63
C ARG A 247 1.17 -5.88 -17.37
N SER A 248 1.92 -6.89 -16.93
CA SER A 248 2.73 -6.78 -15.72
C SER A 248 4.23 -6.86 -15.98
N GLU A 249 4.97 -6.12 -15.18
CA GLU A 249 6.43 -6.16 -15.04
C GLU A 249 6.77 -6.54 -13.62
N THR A 250 7.83 -7.31 -13.40
CA THR A 250 8.26 -7.71 -12.05
C THR A 250 9.69 -7.28 -11.80
N VAL A 251 9.89 -6.58 -10.69
CA VAL A 251 11.20 -6.23 -10.15
C VAL A 251 11.37 -6.92 -8.80
N VAL A 252 12.39 -7.75 -8.67
CA VAL A 252 12.76 -8.39 -7.41
C VAL A 252 13.97 -7.67 -6.83
N ILE A 253 13.86 -7.23 -5.59
CA ILE A 253 14.94 -6.58 -4.85
C ILE A 253 15.61 -7.64 -3.97
N ASP A 254 16.75 -8.17 -4.45
CA ASP A 254 17.49 -9.20 -3.75
C ASP A 254 17.91 -8.76 -2.36
N GLY A 255 17.77 -9.66 -1.40
CA GLY A 255 18.14 -9.46 0.00
C GLY A 255 17.15 -8.63 0.83
N ALA A 256 16.10 -8.08 0.21
CA ALA A 256 15.04 -7.37 0.94
C ALA A 256 13.93 -8.34 1.37
N GLY A 257 13.36 -8.10 2.54
CA GLY A 257 12.17 -8.80 3.05
C GLY A 257 10.87 -8.15 2.62
N HIS A 258 9.82 -8.34 3.43
CA HIS A 258 8.48 -7.81 3.21
C HIS A 258 8.41 -6.28 3.30
N ALA A 259 9.16 -5.69 4.24
CA ALA A 259 9.26 -4.25 4.43
C ALA A 259 10.25 -3.61 3.44
N VAL A 260 10.17 -3.98 2.17
CA VAL A 260 11.14 -3.64 1.12
C VAL A 260 11.42 -2.15 1.00
N MET A 261 10.40 -1.29 1.20
CA MET A 261 10.52 0.17 1.16
C MET A 261 11.32 0.74 2.33
N HIS A 262 11.44 0.01 3.44
CA HIS A 262 12.26 0.38 4.60
C HIS A 262 13.69 -0.17 4.49
N GLU A 263 13.84 -1.40 4.00
CA GLU A 263 15.14 -2.06 3.91
C GLU A 263 15.98 -1.54 2.73
N GLN A 264 15.32 -1.23 1.61
CA GLN A 264 15.97 -0.85 0.35
C GLN A 264 15.27 0.38 -0.29
N PRO A 265 15.14 1.52 0.44
CA PRO A 265 14.35 2.67 -0.01
C PRO A 265 14.80 3.23 -1.35
N ASP A 266 16.12 3.26 -1.60
CA ASP A 266 16.70 3.80 -2.84
C ASP A 266 16.39 2.89 -4.04
N ARG A 267 16.43 1.56 -3.87
CA ARG A 267 16.10 0.61 -4.93
C ARG A 267 14.61 0.64 -5.26
N VAL A 268 13.75 0.74 -4.23
CA VAL A 268 12.31 0.95 -4.41
C VAL A 268 12.04 2.24 -5.16
N LEU A 269 12.69 3.32 -4.76
CA LEU A 269 12.53 4.62 -5.41
C LEU A 269 13.02 4.60 -6.87
N ALA A 270 14.15 3.96 -7.15
CA ALA A 270 14.65 3.80 -8.51
C ALA A 270 13.67 3.03 -9.41
N ALA A 271 13.07 1.94 -8.90
CA ALA A 271 12.07 1.17 -9.62
C ALA A 271 10.79 2.01 -9.89
N LEU A 272 10.29 2.72 -8.89
CA LEU A 272 9.12 3.61 -9.02
C LEU A 272 9.38 4.71 -10.07
N LYS A 273 10.54 5.38 -10.00
CA LYS A 273 10.91 6.44 -10.96
C LYS A 273 10.97 5.91 -12.39
N SER A 274 11.67 4.80 -12.60
CA SER A 274 11.81 4.19 -13.92
C SER A 274 10.44 3.84 -14.50
N TRP A 275 9.60 3.23 -13.69
CA TRP A 275 8.29 2.76 -14.15
C TRP A 275 7.32 3.92 -14.38
N LEU A 276 7.20 4.88 -13.47
CA LEU A 276 6.33 6.05 -13.61
C LEU A 276 6.79 6.97 -14.76
N GLY A 277 8.10 7.15 -14.93
CA GLY A 277 8.65 8.01 -15.98
C GLY A 277 8.50 7.46 -17.40
N SER A 278 8.12 6.20 -17.55
CA SER A 278 7.85 5.55 -18.84
C SER A 278 6.36 5.56 -19.24
N ARG A 279 5.47 6.27 -18.50
CA ARG A 279 3.98 6.21 -18.66
C ARG A 279 3.36 7.54 -19.12
#